data_6b4cac21d452e17407cf4c6fae075840
#
_entry.id   6b4cac21d452e17407cf4c6fae075840
#
_cell.length_a   1.000
_cell.length_b   1.000
_cell.length_c   1.000
_cell.angle_alpha   90.00
_cell.angle_beta   90.00
_cell.angle_gamma   90.00
#
_symmetry.space_group_name_H-M   'P 1'
#
loop_
_entity.id
_entity.type
_entity.pdbx_description
1 polymer ?
#
loop_
_entity_poly.entity_id
_entity_poly.type
_entity_poly.pdbx_seq_one_letter_code
_entity_poly.pdbx_strand_id
1 'polypeptide(L)'
;MTVKSPWRSDFPALAAFEAEGQTYLDSAATAQKPRAMIDALAGYYASGAANVHRAQHLPGERATRAFEATRSLAANWLHGGSPAQIVFTRGATEALNLLAYALEGRFQPGDEIVVSALEHHANLLPWQQLAKRRGLKLVVLPLDASGRIDLNRAAPLIGPRTRLLAVSQLSNVLGTWQPLPDRKSVV
;
A
#
# COMPACT_ATOMS: atom_id res chain seq x y z
N MET A 1 0.30 -29.46 15.21
CA MET A 1 1.14 -29.49 13.99
C MET A 1 1.25 -28.05 13.47
N THR A 2 2.43 -27.46 13.52
CA THR A 2 2.66 -26.14 12.92
C THR A 2 2.73 -26.30 11.40
N VAL A 3 1.75 -25.76 10.69
CA VAL A 3 1.78 -25.72 9.22
C VAL A 3 2.87 -24.74 8.83
N LYS A 4 4.04 -25.28 8.42
CA LYS A 4 5.12 -24.43 7.87
C LYS A 4 4.67 -23.95 6.48
N SER A 5 4.75 -22.64 6.24
CA SER A 5 4.50 -22.07 4.91
C SER A 5 5.45 -22.73 3.88
N PRO A 6 4.95 -23.12 2.69
CA PRO A 6 5.80 -23.71 1.64
C PRO A 6 6.87 -22.73 1.13
N TRP A 7 6.66 -21.43 1.33
CA TRP A 7 7.58 -20.36 0.91
C TRP A 7 8.65 -20.03 1.93
N ARG A 8 8.65 -20.65 3.13
CA ARG A 8 9.56 -20.28 4.21
C ARG A 8 11.05 -20.38 3.82
N SER A 9 11.42 -21.38 3.04
CA SER A 9 12.79 -21.60 2.56
C SER A 9 13.31 -20.49 1.65
N ASP A 10 12.41 -19.71 1.04
CA ASP A 10 12.79 -18.62 0.15
C ASP A 10 13.30 -17.39 0.90
N PHE A 11 13.11 -17.33 2.23
CA PHE A 11 13.45 -16.20 3.08
C PHE A 11 14.64 -16.52 3.99
N PRO A 12 15.88 -16.20 3.58
CA PRO A 12 17.08 -16.58 4.33
C PRO A 12 17.15 -16.01 5.75
N ALA A 13 16.60 -14.81 5.99
CA ALA A 13 16.55 -14.21 7.32
C ALA A 13 15.72 -15.05 8.31
N LEU A 14 14.67 -15.75 7.85
CA LEU A 14 13.87 -16.60 8.72
C LEU A 14 14.65 -17.83 9.21
N ALA A 15 15.56 -18.35 8.40
CA ALA A 15 16.46 -19.43 8.80
C ALA A 15 17.52 -18.94 9.83
N ALA A 16 18.03 -17.72 9.67
CA ALA A 16 18.96 -17.11 10.62
C ALA A 16 18.29 -16.89 11.99
N PHE A 17 17.08 -16.33 12.03
CA PHE A 17 16.32 -16.18 13.29
C PHE A 17 16.03 -17.51 13.96
N GLU A 18 15.66 -18.54 13.18
CA GLU A 18 15.41 -19.88 13.72
C GLU A 18 16.66 -20.51 14.32
N ALA A 19 17.84 -20.30 13.73
CA ALA A 19 19.11 -20.77 14.26
C ALA A 19 19.48 -20.11 15.60
N GLU A 20 19.00 -18.89 15.82
CA GLU A 20 19.16 -18.14 17.09
C GLU A 20 18.01 -18.41 18.09
N GLY A 21 17.09 -19.33 17.79
CA GLY A 21 15.93 -19.63 18.61
C GLY A 21 14.85 -18.52 18.60
N GLN A 22 14.88 -17.63 17.62
CA GLN A 22 13.98 -16.49 17.51
C GLN A 22 12.81 -16.77 16.54
N THR A 23 11.67 -16.16 16.82
CA THR A 23 10.51 -16.15 15.91
C THR A 23 10.21 -14.73 15.48
N TYR A 24 10.24 -14.46 14.18
CA TYR A 24 9.92 -13.16 13.63
C TYR A 24 8.40 -13.01 13.41
N LEU A 25 7.76 -12.05 14.09
CA LEU A 25 6.31 -11.80 14.04
C LEU A 25 5.94 -10.39 13.60
N ASP A 26 6.91 -9.58 13.16
CA ASP A 26 6.71 -8.17 12.80
C ASP A 26 6.68 -7.90 11.29
N SER A 27 6.11 -8.82 10.51
CA SER A 27 5.99 -8.67 9.05
C SER A 27 5.09 -7.51 8.63
N ALA A 28 4.19 -7.06 9.50
CA ALA A 28 3.34 -5.90 9.25
C ALA A 28 4.16 -4.59 9.16
N ALA A 29 5.21 -4.46 9.96
CA ALA A 29 6.13 -3.33 9.90
C ALA A 29 7.20 -3.53 8.84
N THR A 30 7.82 -4.72 8.78
CA THR A 30 8.91 -5.01 7.84
C THR A 30 8.84 -6.46 7.35
N ALA A 31 8.41 -6.65 6.11
CA ALA A 31 8.45 -7.97 5.48
C ALA A 31 9.91 -8.41 5.20
N GLN A 32 10.26 -9.64 5.55
CA GLN A 32 11.56 -10.22 5.20
C GLN A 32 11.69 -10.37 3.68
N LYS A 33 12.92 -10.37 3.18
CA LYS A 33 13.20 -10.35 1.75
C LYS A 33 13.48 -11.77 1.24
N PRO A 34 12.80 -12.20 0.16
CA PRO A 34 13.10 -13.49 -0.45
C PRO A 34 14.47 -13.47 -1.14
N ARG A 35 15.10 -14.64 -1.24
CA ARG A 35 16.40 -14.83 -1.93
C ARG A 35 16.39 -14.21 -3.32
N ALA A 36 15.34 -14.46 -4.10
CA ALA A 36 15.20 -13.94 -5.46
C ALA A 36 15.31 -12.40 -5.53
N MET A 37 14.75 -11.69 -4.54
CA MET A 37 14.87 -10.23 -4.48
C MET A 37 16.30 -9.79 -4.14
N ILE A 38 16.94 -10.46 -3.18
CA ILE A 38 18.32 -10.16 -2.75
C ILE A 38 19.26 -10.35 -3.94
N ASP A 39 19.14 -11.48 -4.63
CA ASP A 39 19.98 -11.83 -5.76
C ASP A 39 19.75 -10.91 -6.96
N ALA A 40 18.51 -10.52 -7.23
CA ALA A 40 18.18 -9.56 -8.29
C ALA A 40 18.83 -8.19 -8.03
N LEU A 41 18.76 -7.71 -6.77
CA LEU A 41 19.37 -6.43 -6.38
C LEU A 41 20.91 -6.49 -6.47
N ALA A 42 21.51 -7.54 -5.94
CA ALA A 42 22.95 -7.76 -6.02
C ALA A 42 23.42 -7.88 -7.48
N GLY A 43 22.71 -8.64 -8.30
CA GLY A 43 22.97 -8.81 -9.73
C GLY A 43 22.89 -7.51 -10.51
N TYR A 44 21.91 -6.65 -10.22
CA TYR A 44 21.78 -5.34 -10.84
C TYR A 44 23.02 -4.46 -10.59
N TYR A 45 23.47 -4.40 -9.35
CA TYR A 45 24.67 -3.62 -9.02
C TYR A 45 25.95 -4.25 -9.56
N ALA A 46 26.08 -5.57 -9.54
CA ALA A 46 27.26 -6.27 -10.04
C ALA A 46 27.40 -6.21 -11.58
N SER A 47 26.29 -6.12 -12.31
CA SER A 47 26.29 -6.06 -13.79
C SER A 47 26.36 -4.64 -14.37
N GLY A 48 26.41 -3.62 -13.52
CA GLY A 48 26.49 -2.21 -13.90
C GLY A 48 25.13 -1.52 -13.89
N ALA A 49 24.85 -0.82 -12.80
CA ALA A 49 23.67 0.03 -12.66
C ALA A 49 23.69 1.22 -13.63
N ALA A 50 22.54 1.58 -14.18
CA ALA A 50 22.41 2.70 -15.11
C ALA A 50 21.09 3.44 -14.92
N ASN A 51 21.05 4.71 -15.36
CA ASN A 51 19.85 5.53 -15.30
C ASN A 51 18.75 4.99 -16.22
N VAL A 52 17.55 4.89 -15.68
CA VAL A 52 16.34 4.55 -16.42
C VAL A 52 15.90 5.76 -17.27
N HIS A 53 15.44 5.52 -18.50
CA HIS A 53 14.88 6.47 -19.46
C HIS A 53 15.84 7.54 -20.05
N ARG A 54 17.08 7.66 -19.57
CA ARG A 54 17.97 8.76 -20.00
C ARG A 54 19.29 8.33 -20.63
N ALA A 55 19.55 7.03 -20.68
CA ALA A 55 20.82 6.50 -21.16
C ALA A 55 20.68 5.95 -22.58
N GLN A 56 21.55 6.43 -23.49
CA GLN A 56 21.65 5.95 -24.89
C GLN A 56 22.76 4.91 -25.02
N HIS A 57 22.85 3.99 -24.06
CA HIS A 57 23.82 2.90 -24.05
C HIS A 57 23.20 1.61 -23.49
N LEU A 58 23.75 0.47 -23.86
CA LEU A 58 23.18 -0.85 -23.58
C LEU A 58 22.79 -1.10 -22.10
N PRO A 59 23.58 -0.73 -21.07
CA PRO A 59 23.15 -0.87 -19.67
C PRO A 59 21.90 -0.04 -19.36
N GLY A 60 21.79 1.17 -19.87
CA GLY A 60 20.60 2.03 -19.67
C GLY A 60 19.34 1.51 -20.35
N GLU A 61 19.48 0.93 -21.55
CA GLU A 61 18.36 0.25 -22.21
C GLU A 61 17.89 -0.99 -21.44
N ARG A 62 18.84 -1.78 -20.90
CA ARG A 62 18.51 -2.94 -20.06
C ARG A 62 17.77 -2.53 -18.79
N ALA A 63 18.27 -1.50 -18.10
CA ALA A 63 17.63 -0.96 -16.90
C ALA A 63 16.22 -0.44 -17.20
N THR A 64 16.04 0.30 -18.28
CA THR A 64 14.74 0.83 -18.72
C THR A 64 13.76 -0.28 -19.04
N ARG A 65 14.19 -1.30 -19.80
CA ARG A 65 13.34 -2.46 -20.10
C ARG A 65 12.90 -3.21 -18.85
N ALA A 66 13.81 -3.45 -17.91
CA ALA A 66 13.49 -4.13 -16.66
C ALA A 66 12.50 -3.31 -15.80
N PHE A 67 12.69 -2.00 -15.73
CA PHE A 67 11.81 -1.09 -15.00
C PHE A 67 10.39 -1.07 -15.58
N GLU A 68 10.25 -0.93 -16.92
CA GLU A 68 8.96 -0.90 -17.58
C GLU A 68 8.26 -2.28 -17.62
N ALA A 69 9.03 -3.36 -17.69
CA ALA A 69 8.49 -4.72 -17.53
C ALA A 69 7.89 -4.92 -16.12
N THR A 70 8.57 -4.41 -15.08
CA THR A 70 8.05 -4.44 -13.71
C THR A 70 6.77 -3.61 -13.57
N ARG A 71 6.70 -2.44 -14.22
CA ARG A 71 5.50 -1.60 -14.25
C ARG A 71 4.32 -2.34 -14.89
N SER A 72 4.57 -3.00 -16.02
CA SER A 72 3.57 -3.79 -16.75
C SER A 72 3.08 -4.99 -15.93
N LEU A 73 4.02 -5.68 -15.24
CA LEU A 73 3.68 -6.79 -14.34
C LEU A 73 2.81 -6.32 -13.17
N ALA A 74 3.15 -5.18 -12.54
CA ALA A 74 2.36 -4.59 -11.48
C ALA A 74 0.94 -4.20 -11.95
N ALA A 75 0.82 -3.60 -13.13
CA ALA A 75 -0.48 -3.27 -13.72
C ALA A 75 -1.35 -4.51 -13.94
N ASN A 76 -0.77 -5.57 -14.48
CA ASN A 76 -1.47 -6.84 -14.70
C ASN A 76 -1.92 -7.48 -13.38
N TRP A 77 -1.05 -7.51 -12.38
CA TRP A 77 -1.34 -8.11 -11.08
C TRP A 77 -2.41 -7.36 -10.30
N LEU A 78 -2.41 -6.04 -10.38
CA LEU A 78 -3.40 -5.18 -9.73
C LEU A 78 -4.70 -5.01 -10.56
N HIS A 79 -4.80 -5.68 -11.72
CA HIS A 79 -5.90 -5.47 -12.66
C HIS A 79 -6.09 -3.99 -13.04
N GLY A 80 -5.00 -3.22 -13.05
CA GLY A 80 -4.98 -1.77 -13.18
C GLY A 80 -5.10 -1.23 -14.62
N GLY A 81 -5.36 -2.09 -15.60
CA GLY A 81 -5.53 -1.67 -17.01
C GLY A 81 -4.21 -1.29 -17.68
N SER A 82 -3.82 -0.02 -17.69
CA SER A 82 -2.61 0.46 -18.36
C SER A 82 -1.39 0.55 -17.42
N PRO A 83 -0.18 0.17 -17.86
CA PRO A 83 1.05 0.44 -17.11
C PRO A 83 1.26 1.93 -16.76
N ALA A 84 0.73 2.85 -17.58
CA ALA A 84 0.80 4.29 -17.31
C ALA A 84 0.05 4.73 -16.02
N GLN A 85 -0.84 3.88 -15.50
CA GLN A 85 -1.57 4.12 -14.24
C GLN A 85 -0.77 3.70 -13.00
N ILE A 86 0.39 3.05 -13.18
CA ILE A 86 1.23 2.61 -12.07
C ILE A 86 2.28 3.68 -11.76
N VAL A 87 2.27 4.17 -10.54
CA VAL A 87 3.28 5.10 -10.01
C VAL A 87 4.05 4.40 -8.89
N PHE A 88 5.36 4.23 -9.08
CA PHE A 88 6.23 3.69 -8.04
C PHE A 88 6.56 4.78 -7.00
N THR A 89 6.43 4.43 -5.74
CA THR A 89 6.77 5.27 -4.59
C THR A 89 7.66 4.48 -3.62
N ARG A 90 8.25 5.16 -2.64
CA ARG A 90 9.10 4.50 -1.62
C ARG A 90 8.32 3.69 -0.59
N GLY A 91 6.98 3.78 -0.62
CA GLY A 91 6.10 3.04 0.27
C GLY A 91 4.72 3.68 0.39
N ALA A 92 3.81 3.03 1.12
CA ALA A 92 2.42 3.46 1.29
C ALA A 92 2.30 4.88 1.86
N THR A 93 3.17 5.29 2.78
CA THR A 93 3.18 6.63 3.36
C THR A 93 3.38 7.71 2.29
N GLU A 94 4.35 7.53 1.40
CA GLU A 94 4.57 8.46 0.28
C GLU A 94 3.40 8.44 -0.70
N ALA A 95 2.89 7.26 -1.05
CA ALA A 95 1.77 7.11 -1.97
C ALA A 95 0.52 7.84 -1.47
N LEU A 96 0.15 7.68 -0.20
CA LEU A 96 -1.03 8.32 0.39
C LEU A 96 -0.86 9.85 0.51
N ASN A 97 0.33 10.33 0.85
CA ASN A 97 0.61 11.77 0.82
C ASN A 97 0.53 12.33 -0.62
N LEU A 98 1.12 11.64 -1.60
CA LEU A 98 1.03 12.02 -3.00
C LEU A 98 -0.44 12.11 -3.47
N LEU A 99 -1.27 11.11 -3.12
CA LEU A 99 -2.70 11.12 -3.43
C LEU A 99 -3.41 12.31 -2.78
N ALA A 100 -3.14 12.61 -1.51
CA ALA A 100 -3.77 13.73 -0.82
C ALA A 100 -3.44 15.08 -1.50
N TYR A 101 -2.22 15.28 -1.98
CA TYR A 101 -1.86 16.47 -2.75
C TYR A 101 -2.44 16.46 -4.17
N ALA A 102 -2.39 15.33 -4.87
CA ALA A 102 -2.88 15.22 -6.25
C ALA A 102 -4.40 15.42 -6.35
N LEU A 103 -5.13 14.97 -5.34
CA LEU A 103 -6.59 15.08 -5.29
C LEU A 103 -7.08 16.41 -4.69
N GLU A 104 -6.21 17.23 -4.09
CA GLU A 104 -6.60 18.43 -3.35
C GLU A 104 -7.51 19.38 -4.13
N GLY A 105 -7.23 19.57 -5.43
CA GLY A 105 -8.05 20.42 -6.31
C GLY A 105 -9.44 19.88 -6.65
N ARG A 106 -9.75 18.63 -6.30
CA ARG A 106 -11.06 18.00 -6.58
C ARG A 106 -12.08 18.21 -5.47
N PHE A 107 -11.67 18.73 -4.32
CA PHE A 107 -12.55 18.93 -3.17
C PHE A 107 -13.03 20.36 -3.03
N GLN A 108 -14.27 20.50 -2.56
CA GLN A 108 -14.88 21.77 -2.19
C GLN A 108 -15.03 21.87 -0.66
N PRO A 109 -15.02 23.09 -0.07
CA PRO A 109 -15.31 23.25 1.35
C PRO A 109 -16.63 22.57 1.76
N GLY A 110 -16.61 21.80 2.84
CA GLY A 110 -17.73 21.01 3.33
C GLY A 110 -17.87 19.62 2.73
N ASP A 111 -17.07 19.25 1.73
CA ASP A 111 -16.95 17.85 1.30
C ASP A 111 -16.38 16.97 2.44
N GLU A 112 -16.63 15.67 2.35
CA GLU A 112 -16.31 14.72 3.41
C GLU A 112 -15.30 13.68 2.92
N ILE A 113 -14.29 13.44 3.76
CA ILE A 113 -13.35 12.32 3.65
C ILE A 113 -13.67 11.34 4.78
N VAL A 114 -13.93 10.10 4.44
CA VAL A 114 -14.31 9.04 5.38
C VAL A 114 -13.12 8.11 5.60
N VAL A 115 -12.80 7.86 6.86
CA VAL A 115 -11.74 6.92 7.30
C VAL A 115 -12.30 5.97 8.34
N SER A 116 -11.66 4.84 8.62
CA SER A 116 -12.05 4.02 9.77
C SER A 116 -11.32 4.46 11.06
N ALA A 117 -11.87 4.10 12.22
CA ALA A 117 -11.22 4.33 13.51
C ALA A 117 -9.94 3.48 13.71
N LEU A 118 -9.66 2.55 12.80
CA LEU A 118 -8.52 1.61 12.88
C LEU A 118 -7.43 1.93 11.85
N GLU A 119 -7.45 3.11 11.25
CA GLU A 119 -6.47 3.44 10.22
C GLU A 119 -5.06 3.62 10.79
N HIS A 120 -4.09 3.10 10.04
CA HIS A 120 -2.69 3.45 10.26
C HIS A 120 -2.48 4.95 10.03
N HIS A 121 -1.57 5.58 10.77
CA HIS A 121 -1.27 7.01 10.63
C HIS A 121 -0.98 7.43 9.19
N ALA A 122 -0.36 6.57 8.39
CA ALA A 122 -0.10 6.84 6.97
C ALA A 122 -1.39 7.05 6.15
N ASN A 123 -2.49 6.40 6.54
CA ASN A 123 -3.81 6.54 5.91
C ASN A 123 -4.79 7.42 6.72
N LEU A 124 -4.31 8.15 7.69
CA LEU A 124 -5.11 9.10 8.49
C LEU A 124 -4.58 10.53 8.36
N LEU A 125 -3.30 10.74 8.64
CA LEU A 125 -2.71 12.08 8.75
C LEU A 125 -2.75 12.90 7.45
N PRO A 126 -2.49 12.33 6.25
CA PRO A 126 -2.60 13.08 5.00
C PRO A 126 -4.01 13.65 4.78
N TRP A 127 -5.04 12.86 5.10
CA TRP A 127 -6.44 13.25 4.96
C TRP A 127 -6.86 14.29 5.99
N GLN A 128 -6.38 14.19 7.23
CA GLN A 128 -6.58 15.22 8.25
C GLN A 128 -5.97 16.57 7.82
N GLN A 129 -4.75 16.54 7.30
CA GLN A 129 -4.08 17.75 6.83
C GLN A 129 -4.79 18.35 5.61
N LEU A 130 -5.22 17.51 4.66
CA LEU A 130 -6.01 17.96 3.52
C LEU A 130 -7.35 18.58 3.98
N ALA A 131 -8.06 17.92 4.88
CA ALA A 131 -9.33 18.41 5.42
C ALA A 131 -9.14 19.80 6.09
N LYS A 132 -8.09 19.96 6.90
CA LYS A 132 -7.77 21.23 7.53
C LYS A 132 -7.46 22.34 6.50
N ARG A 133 -6.67 22.05 5.47
CA ARG A 133 -6.29 23.04 4.44
C ARG A 133 -7.46 23.49 3.57
N ARG A 134 -8.39 22.57 3.29
CA ARG A 134 -9.48 22.79 2.32
C ARG A 134 -10.85 22.99 2.97
N GLY A 135 -10.96 23.03 4.30
CA GLY A 135 -12.24 23.17 5.00
C GLY A 135 -13.17 21.96 4.79
N LEU A 136 -12.61 20.76 4.69
CA LEU A 136 -13.36 19.50 4.55
C LEU A 136 -13.70 18.93 5.92
N LYS A 137 -14.62 17.97 5.95
CA LYS A 137 -14.93 17.20 7.14
C LYS A 137 -14.25 15.84 7.08
N LEU A 138 -13.59 15.45 8.18
CA LEU A 138 -13.11 14.08 8.37
C LEU A 138 -14.18 13.31 9.14
N VAL A 139 -14.73 12.28 8.53
CA VAL A 139 -15.74 11.40 9.12
C VAL A 139 -15.08 10.09 9.48
N VAL A 140 -15.24 9.66 10.73
CA VAL A 140 -14.61 8.43 11.24
C VAL A 140 -15.66 7.34 11.41
N LEU A 141 -15.49 6.23 10.69
CA LEU A 141 -16.38 5.07 10.79
C LEU A 141 -16.10 4.32 12.10
N PRO A 142 -17.15 4.02 12.89
CA PRO A 142 -17.03 3.28 14.13
C PRO A 142 -16.71 1.80 13.87
N LEU A 143 -16.10 1.17 14.87
CA LEU A 143 -15.86 -0.27 14.91
C LEU A 143 -16.85 -0.97 15.83
N ASP A 144 -17.09 -2.24 15.56
CA ASP A 144 -17.77 -3.17 16.46
C ASP A 144 -16.78 -3.76 17.49
N ALA A 145 -17.29 -4.58 18.40
CA ALA A 145 -16.48 -5.23 19.44
C ALA A 145 -15.42 -6.22 18.89
N SER A 146 -15.54 -6.64 17.64
CA SER A 146 -14.56 -7.51 16.96
C SER A 146 -13.45 -6.74 16.25
N GLY A 147 -13.47 -5.40 16.30
CA GLY A 147 -12.51 -4.54 15.59
C GLY A 147 -12.79 -4.44 14.10
N ARG A 148 -14.01 -4.67 13.66
CA ARG A 148 -14.45 -4.50 12.28
C ARG A 148 -15.31 -3.24 12.16
N ILE A 149 -15.37 -2.66 10.95
CA ILE A 149 -16.27 -1.54 10.70
C ILE A 149 -17.70 -2.00 10.93
N ASP A 150 -18.39 -1.32 11.86
CA ASP A 150 -19.82 -1.54 12.12
C ASP A 150 -20.63 -0.96 10.97
N LEU A 151 -21.05 -1.81 10.02
CA LEU A 151 -21.73 -1.38 8.81
C LEU A 151 -23.07 -0.69 9.10
N ASN A 152 -23.78 -1.07 10.16
CA ASN A 152 -25.06 -0.45 10.53
C ASN A 152 -24.88 1.00 10.99
N ARG A 153 -23.82 1.24 11.77
CA ARG A 153 -23.46 2.59 12.25
C ARG A 153 -22.69 3.41 11.21
N ALA A 154 -21.99 2.75 10.29
CA ALA A 154 -21.23 3.39 9.23
C ALA A 154 -22.10 3.89 8.07
N ALA A 155 -23.12 3.11 7.67
CA ALA A 155 -23.95 3.44 6.52
C ALA A 155 -24.55 4.85 6.55
N PRO A 156 -25.15 5.35 7.66
CA PRO A 156 -25.70 6.69 7.73
C PRO A 156 -24.65 7.81 7.72
N LEU A 157 -23.37 7.48 7.91
CA LEU A 157 -22.26 8.45 7.88
C LEU A 157 -21.73 8.69 6.46
N ILE A 158 -22.14 7.87 5.49
CA ILE A 158 -21.72 8.00 4.09
C ILE A 158 -22.88 8.63 3.31
N GLY A 159 -22.64 9.79 2.75
CA GLY A 159 -23.69 10.58 2.13
C GLY A 159 -23.26 11.29 0.85
N PRO A 160 -24.12 12.14 0.29
CA PRO A 160 -23.86 12.84 -0.98
C PRO A 160 -22.63 13.78 -0.97
N ARG A 161 -22.15 14.16 0.22
CA ARG A 161 -20.93 14.96 0.39
C ARG A 161 -19.67 14.12 0.55
N THR A 162 -19.79 12.82 0.73
CA THR A 162 -18.64 11.92 0.78
C THR A 162 -17.97 11.85 -0.59
N ARG A 163 -16.71 12.31 -0.66
CA ARG A 163 -15.90 12.33 -1.89
C ARG A 163 -14.79 11.30 -1.88
N LEU A 164 -14.39 10.86 -0.71
CA LEU A 164 -13.32 9.88 -0.55
C LEU A 164 -13.62 8.95 0.63
N LEU A 165 -13.41 7.67 0.41
CA LEU A 165 -13.39 6.63 1.44
C LEU A 165 -11.99 6.01 1.46
N ALA A 166 -11.25 6.22 2.55
CA ALA A 166 -9.90 5.73 2.74
C ALA A 166 -9.86 4.78 3.95
N VAL A 167 -9.97 3.49 3.68
CA VAL A 167 -10.04 2.44 4.71
C VAL A 167 -9.09 1.30 4.40
N SER A 168 -8.46 0.76 5.43
CA SER A 168 -7.61 -0.43 5.34
C SER A 168 -8.47 -1.70 5.29
N GLN A 169 -8.18 -2.60 4.37
CA GLN A 169 -8.86 -3.89 4.27
C GLN A 169 -8.44 -4.86 5.37
N LEU A 170 -7.17 -4.82 5.78
CA LEU A 170 -6.59 -5.63 6.84
C LEU A 170 -5.86 -4.74 7.83
N SER A 171 -6.21 -4.84 9.11
CA SER A 171 -5.53 -4.08 10.15
C SER A 171 -4.13 -4.63 10.42
N ASN A 172 -3.13 -3.75 10.43
CA ASN A 172 -1.77 -4.08 10.84
C ASN A 172 -1.63 -4.28 12.37
N VAL A 173 -2.61 -3.81 13.16
CA VAL A 173 -2.61 -3.91 14.62
C VAL A 173 -3.39 -5.12 15.11
N LEU A 174 -4.64 -5.25 14.65
CA LEU A 174 -5.55 -6.31 15.12
C LEU A 174 -5.53 -7.57 14.25
N GLY A 175 -5.00 -7.48 13.01
CA GLY A 175 -5.09 -8.56 12.05
C GLY A 175 -6.53 -8.84 11.58
N THR A 176 -7.47 -7.95 11.88
CA THR A 176 -8.87 -8.09 11.50
C THR A 176 -9.07 -7.72 10.04
N TRP A 177 -9.78 -8.58 9.33
CA TRP A 177 -10.18 -8.36 7.96
C TRP A 177 -11.49 -7.56 7.92
N GLN A 178 -11.51 -6.42 7.22
CA GLN A 178 -12.68 -5.57 7.12
C GLN A 178 -13.69 -6.13 6.12
N PRO A 179 -15.01 -6.01 6.39
CA PRO A 179 -16.07 -6.56 5.52
C PRO A 179 -16.31 -5.66 4.30
N LEU A 180 -15.24 -5.35 3.57
CA LEU A 180 -15.34 -4.63 2.32
C LEU A 180 -15.56 -5.67 1.22
N PRO A 181 -16.70 -5.67 0.51
CA PRO A 181 -16.87 -6.51 -0.67
C PRO A 181 -15.78 -6.14 -1.69
N ASP A 182 -15.37 -7.12 -2.50
CA ASP A 182 -14.42 -6.89 -3.59
C ASP A 182 -15.01 -5.83 -4.54
N ARG A 183 -14.75 -4.59 -4.21
CA ARG A 183 -15.14 -3.44 -5.01
C ARG A 183 -13.89 -2.96 -5.72
N LYS A 184 -13.87 -3.13 -7.02
CA LYS A 184 -13.06 -2.29 -7.89
C LYS A 184 -13.26 -0.86 -7.39
N SER A 185 -12.17 -0.20 -6.99
CA SER A 185 -12.19 1.18 -6.56
C SER A 185 -12.95 2.02 -7.59
N VAL A 186 -14.15 2.45 -7.23
CA VAL A 186 -14.89 3.43 -8.01
C VAL A 186 -14.38 4.78 -7.53
N VAL A 187 -13.53 5.38 -8.34
CA VAL A 187 -13.13 6.79 -8.22
C VAL A 187 -14.15 7.64 -8.96
#